data_edde19fce63d1541d78ed7e58be6e042
#
_entry.id   edde19fce63d1541d78ed7e58be6e042
#
_cell.length_a   1.000
_cell.length_b   1.000
_cell.length_c   1.000
_cell.angle_alpha   90.00
_cell.angle_beta   90.00
_cell.angle_gamma   90.00
#
_symmetry.space_group_name_H-M   'P 1'
#
loop_
_entity.id
_entity.type
_entity.pdbx_description
1 polymer ?
#
loop_
_entity_poly.entity_id
_entity_poly.type
_entity_poly.pdbx_seq_one_letter_code
_entity_poly.pdbx_strand_id
1 'polypeptide(L)'
;MCIRDRYELNRWVETLRRTYGLPASVIPPFWHRHDELVWELSSLHVHWLCAYHPEQDGSAPFGWHRDFADARQRLRDWVAASGTRLDRDRPTRQTTWPGENPAGPVEDTIIAHRDQDFVQFVLDDVAARRQAEDDFYAGLDPNTGEVS
;
A
#
# COMPACT_ATOMS: atom_id res chain seq x y z
N MET A 1 0.16 4.86 -8.37
CA MET A 1 -1.23 4.32 -8.28
C MET A 1 -2.20 5.48 -8.16
N CYS A 2 -3.18 5.55 -9.04
CA CYS A 2 -4.16 6.63 -9.03
C CYS A 2 -5.24 6.44 -7.94
N ILE A 3 -6.06 7.47 -7.71
CA ILE A 3 -7.14 7.43 -6.70
C ILE A 3 -8.12 6.29 -6.99
N ARG A 4 -8.52 6.14 -8.25
CA ARG A 4 -9.45 5.09 -8.67
C ARG A 4 -8.91 3.70 -8.35
N ASP A 5 -7.63 3.45 -8.69
CA ASP A 5 -7.00 2.15 -8.44
C ASP A 5 -6.94 1.84 -6.95
N ARG A 6 -6.70 2.84 -6.11
CA ARG A 6 -6.69 2.67 -4.66
C ARG A 6 -8.07 2.36 -4.09
N TYR A 7 -9.12 2.97 -4.62
CA TYR A 7 -10.48 2.66 -4.20
C TYR A 7 -10.91 1.25 -4.66
N GLU A 8 -10.53 0.85 -5.86
CA GLU A 8 -10.77 -0.52 -6.34
C GLU A 8 -10.01 -1.54 -5.50
N LEU A 9 -8.74 -1.26 -5.19
CA LEU A 9 -7.94 -2.09 -4.31
C LEU A 9 -8.57 -2.22 -2.93
N ASN A 10 -9.03 -1.12 -2.35
CA ASN A 10 -9.68 -1.12 -1.04
C ASN A 10 -10.92 -2.02 -1.01
N ARG A 11 -11.75 -1.96 -2.03
CA ARG A 11 -12.92 -2.84 -2.14
C ARG A 11 -12.54 -4.31 -2.27
N TRP A 12 -11.54 -4.59 -3.09
CA TRP A 12 -11.06 -5.97 -3.26
C TRP A 12 -10.43 -6.52 -1.97
N VAL A 13 -9.62 -5.73 -1.28
CA VAL A 13 -9.03 -6.10 0.01
C VAL A 13 -10.10 -6.39 1.06
N GLU A 14 -11.16 -5.59 1.10
CA GLU A 14 -12.29 -5.83 2.00
C GLU A 14 -12.97 -7.17 1.70
N THR A 15 -13.20 -7.49 0.42
CA THR A 15 -13.74 -8.77 -0.01
C THR A 15 -12.81 -9.92 0.35
N LEU A 16 -11.51 -9.76 0.10
CA LEU A 16 -10.49 -10.76 0.44
C LEU A 16 -10.47 -11.06 1.93
N ARG A 17 -10.44 -10.01 2.75
CA ARG A 17 -10.43 -10.13 4.20
C ARG A 17 -11.64 -10.91 4.72
N ARG A 18 -12.82 -10.60 4.22
CA ARG A 18 -14.07 -11.24 4.65
C ARG A 18 -14.20 -12.66 4.11
N THR A 19 -13.85 -12.89 2.85
CA THR A 19 -13.95 -14.21 2.21
C THR A 19 -13.11 -15.25 2.95
N TYR A 20 -11.89 -14.88 3.34
CA TYR A 20 -10.95 -15.82 3.98
C TYR A 20 -10.84 -15.64 5.49
N GLY A 21 -11.62 -14.73 6.09
CA GLY A 21 -11.59 -14.48 7.53
C GLY A 21 -10.20 -14.05 8.03
N LEU A 22 -9.53 -13.17 7.29
CA LEU A 22 -8.15 -12.79 7.58
C LEU A 22 -8.07 -11.90 8.81
N PRO A 23 -7.17 -12.23 9.78
CA PRO A 23 -6.98 -11.41 10.97
C PRO A 23 -6.18 -10.13 10.67
N ALA A 24 -6.19 -9.19 11.61
CA ALA A 24 -5.42 -7.95 11.50
C ALA A 24 -3.91 -8.17 11.44
N SER A 25 -3.41 -9.33 11.85
CA SER A 25 -2.01 -9.71 11.68
C SER A 25 -1.61 -9.96 10.22
N VAL A 26 -2.58 -10.14 9.33
CA VAL A 26 -2.38 -10.32 7.89
C VAL A 26 -2.82 -9.07 7.13
N ILE A 27 -4.02 -8.59 7.39
CA ILE A 27 -4.57 -7.35 6.80
C ILE A 27 -5.04 -6.44 7.93
N PRO A 28 -4.19 -5.49 8.36
CA PRO A 28 -4.56 -4.53 9.38
C PRO A 28 -5.46 -3.42 8.82
N PRO A 29 -6.26 -2.73 9.66
CA PRO A 29 -7.16 -1.69 9.19
C PRO A 29 -6.46 -0.57 8.41
N PHE A 30 -5.23 -0.22 8.79
CA PHE A 30 -4.49 0.90 8.22
C PHE A 30 -3.40 0.46 7.25
N TRP A 31 -3.60 -0.64 6.53
CA TRP A 31 -2.66 -1.14 5.53
C TRP A 31 -2.31 -0.08 4.47
N HIS A 32 -3.23 0.81 4.17
CA HIS A 32 -3.08 1.88 3.18
C HIS A 32 -1.99 2.90 3.52
N ARG A 33 -1.58 2.96 4.78
CA ARG A 33 -0.52 3.85 5.27
C ARG A 33 0.88 3.24 5.17
N HIS A 34 0.99 1.98 4.77
CA HIS A 34 2.25 1.24 4.68
C HIS A 34 2.49 0.79 3.24
N ASP A 35 3.49 1.39 2.58
CA ASP A 35 3.78 1.12 1.17
C ASP A 35 4.06 -0.36 0.91
N GLU A 36 4.77 -1.04 1.81
CA GLU A 36 5.04 -2.48 1.71
C GLU A 36 3.77 -3.31 1.64
N LEU A 37 2.74 -2.94 2.39
CA LEU A 37 1.45 -3.61 2.37
C LEU A 37 0.64 -3.25 1.12
N VAL A 38 0.67 -1.97 0.72
CA VAL A 38 -0.01 -1.51 -0.50
C VAL A 38 0.54 -2.24 -1.73
N TRP A 39 1.87 -2.34 -1.86
CA TRP A 39 2.50 -3.00 -2.98
C TRP A 39 2.23 -4.51 -3.02
N GLU A 40 2.30 -5.19 -1.89
CA GLU A 40 1.99 -6.61 -1.80
C GLU A 40 0.52 -6.90 -2.16
N LEU A 41 -0.41 -6.14 -1.60
CA LEU A 41 -1.84 -6.30 -1.87
C LEU A 41 -2.20 -5.92 -3.30
N SER A 42 -1.60 -4.88 -3.84
CA SER A 42 -1.80 -4.47 -5.24
C SER A 42 -1.31 -5.55 -6.21
N SER A 43 -0.14 -6.11 -5.97
CA SER A 43 0.41 -7.19 -6.80
C SER A 43 -0.45 -8.45 -6.73
N LEU A 44 -0.92 -8.79 -5.55
CA LEU A 44 -1.81 -9.93 -5.33
C LEU A 44 -3.16 -9.74 -6.07
N HIS A 45 -3.69 -8.52 -6.06
CA HIS A 45 -4.92 -8.17 -6.76
C HIS A 45 -4.77 -8.33 -8.29
N VAL A 46 -3.68 -7.83 -8.86
CA VAL A 46 -3.39 -7.98 -10.29
C VAL A 46 -3.27 -9.47 -10.66
N HIS A 47 -2.61 -10.25 -9.85
CA HIS A 47 -2.50 -11.70 -10.04
C HIS A 47 -3.88 -12.37 -10.00
N TRP A 48 -4.74 -11.97 -9.06
CA TRP A 48 -6.11 -12.46 -8.95
C TRP A 48 -6.94 -12.13 -10.19
N LEU A 49 -6.87 -10.90 -10.69
CA LEU A 49 -7.56 -10.49 -11.92
C LEU A 49 -7.14 -11.35 -13.12
N CYS A 50 -5.85 -11.64 -13.25
CA CYS A 50 -5.34 -12.50 -14.30
C CYS A 50 -5.80 -13.94 -14.13
N ALA A 51 -5.71 -14.50 -12.93
CA ALA A 51 -6.03 -15.89 -12.64
C ALA A 51 -7.52 -16.22 -12.87
N TYR A 52 -8.40 -15.26 -12.59
CA TYR A 52 -9.85 -15.43 -12.77
C TYR A 52 -10.37 -14.88 -14.09
N HIS A 53 -9.49 -14.49 -15.01
CA HIS A 53 -9.90 -14.05 -16.33
C HIS A 53 -10.50 -15.24 -17.10
N PRO A 54 -11.63 -15.04 -17.86
CA PRO A 54 -12.33 -16.14 -18.55
C PRO A 54 -11.48 -16.93 -19.54
N GLU A 55 -10.42 -16.32 -20.09
CA GLU A 55 -9.53 -16.98 -21.07
C GLU A 55 -8.38 -17.74 -20.43
N GLN A 56 -8.25 -17.70 -19.11
CA GLN A 56 -7.20 -18.43 -18.42
C GLN A 56 -7.50 -19.91 -18.29
N ASP A 57 -6.43 -20.71 -18.12
CA ASP A 57 -6.53 -22.13 -17.81
C ASP A 57 -7.35 -22.33 -16.53
N GLY A 58 -8.17 -23.37 -16.48
CA GLY A 58 -8.99 -23.69 -15.33
C GLY A 58 -8.19 -23.95 -14.03
N SER A 59 -6.90 -24.23 -14.13
CA SER A 59 -6.01 -24.39 -12.96
C SER A 59 -5.47 -23.07 -12.42
N ALA A 60 -5.62 -21.95 -13.13
CA ALA A 60 -5.03 -20.66 -12.73
C ALA A 60 -5.55 -20.17 -11.35
N PRO A 61 -6.85 -20.25 -11.02
CA PRO A 61 -7.32 -19.90 -9.69
C PRO A 61 -6.70 -20.74 -8.57
N PHE A 62 -6.46 -22.02 -8.80
CA PHE A 62 -5.81 -22.89 -7.82
C PHE A 62 -4.35 -22.50 -7.59
N GLY A 63 -3.65 -22.14 -8.69
CA GLY A 63 -2.30 -21.57 -8.62
C GLY A 63 -2.28 -20.25 -7.82
N TRP A 64 -3.28 -19.40 -8.00
CA TRP A 64 -3.41 -18.18 -7.22
C TRP A 64 -3.54 -18.47 -5.72
N HIS A 65 -4.30 -19.48 -5.31
CA HIS A 65 -4.42 -19.86 -3.90
C HIS A 65 -3.07 -20.30 -3.31
N ARG A 66 -2.25 -21.01 -4.09
CA ARG A 66 -0.90 -21.38 -3.67
C ARG A 66 -0.03 -20.14 -3.43
N ASP A 67 -0.05 -19.21 -4.40
CA ASP A 67 0.72 -17.97 -4.31
C ASP A 67 0.17 -17.04 -3.21
N PHE A 68 -1.14 -17.08 -2.98
CA PHE A 68 -1.77 -16.38 -1.86
C PHE A 68 -1.28 -16.88 -0.50
N ALA A 69 -1.02 -18.17 -0.34
CA ALA A 69 -0.45 -18.68 0.89
C ALA A 69 0.92 -18.06 1.19
N ASP A 70 1.76 -17.92 0.17
CA ASP A 70 3.05 -17.22 0.29
C ASP A 70 2.88 -15.74 0.58
N ALA A 71 1.94 -15.08 -0.10
CA ALA A 71 1.63 -13.66 0.12
C ALA A 71 1.15 -13.40 1.55
N ARG A 72 0.35 -14.28 2.13
CA ARG A 72 -0.09 -14.16 3.53
C ARG A 72 1.09 -14.18 4.50
N GLN A 73 2.10 -14.99 4.22
CA GLN A 73 3.30 -15.02 5.07
C GLN A 73 4.09 -13.71 4.98
N ARG A 74 4.27 -13.18 3.76
CA ARG A 74 4.93 -11.87 3.58
C ARG A 74 4.14 -10.75 4.27
N LEU A 75 2.82 -10.75 4.15
CA LEU A 75 1.97 -9.77 4.83
C LEU A 75 2.12 -9.84 6.34
N ARG A 76 2.14 -11.04 6.94
CA ARG A 76 2.38 -11.21 8.38
C ARG A 76 3.72 -10.62 8.80
N ASP A 77 4.76 -10.89 8.03
CA ASP A 77 6.10 -10.39 8.31
C ASP A 77 6.15 -8.86 8.25
N TRP A 78 5.54 -8.25 7.21
CA TRP A 78 5.46 -6.80 7.09
C TRP A 78 4.64 -6.17 8.22
N VAL A 79 3.50 -6.75 8.55
CA VAL A 79 2.65 -6.25 9.66
C VAL A 79 3.38 -6.33 10.99
N ALA A 80 4.07 -7.43 11.26
CA ALA A 80 4.83 -7.59 12.50
C ALA A 80 5.96 -6.57 12.64
N ALA A 81 6.58 -6.16 11.53
CA ALA A 81 7.63 -5.15 11.51
C ALA A 81 7.10 -3.72 11.55
N SER A 82 5.81 -3.52 11.25
CA SER A 82 5.16 -2.19 11.26
C SER A 82 4.68 -1.83 12.66
N GLY A 83 4.38 -0.54 12.85
CA GLY A 83 3.79 -0.05 14.10
C GLY A 83 2.26 -0.02 14.08
N THR A 84 1.62 -0.62 13.07
CA THR A 84 0.16 -0.56 12.94
C THR A 84 -0.57 -1.39 13.99
N ARG A 85 -1.73 -0.90 14.44
CA ARG A 85 -2.61 -1.54 15.42
C ARG A 85 -4.07 -1.40 14.97
N LEU A 86 -5.01 -1.88 15.76
CA LEU A 86 -6.45 -1.79 15.45
C LEU A 86 -7.03 -0.38 15.58
N ASP A 87 -6.49 0.44 16.47
CA ASP A 87 -7.01 1.77 16.81
C ASP A 87 -6.01 2.90 16.56
N ARG A 88 -4.79 2.55 16.17
CA ARG A 88 -3.70 3.51 15.94
C ARG A 88 -2.72 3.00 14.92
N ASP A 89 -1.99 3.93 14.32
CA ASP A 89 -0.95 3.60 13.36
C ASP A 89 0.35 4.32 13.69
N ARG A 90 1.44 3.68 13.34
CA ARG A 90 2.78 4.25 13.39
C ARG A 90 3.46 3.94 12.06
N PRO A 91 4.10 4.93 11.41
CA PRO A 91 4.87 4.68 10.19
C PRO A 91 5.90 3.57 10.37
N THR A 92 6.13 2.81 9.33
CA THR A 92 7.19 1.79 9.31
C THR A 92 8.54 2.47 9.50
N ARG A 93 9.34 1.91 10.43
CA ARG A 93 10.64 2.46 10.78
C ARG A 93 11.58 2.44 9.58
N GLN A 94 12.15 3.60 9.26
CA GLN A 94 13.13 3.75 8.21
C GLN A 94 14.55 3.78 8.78
N THR A 95 15.48 3.13 8.09
CA THR A 95 16.90 3.21 8.42
C THR A 95 17.50 4.44 7.74
N THR A 96 18.16 5.29 8.51
CA THR A 96 18.87 6.47 7.97
C THR A 96 20.25 6.05 7.47
N TRP A 97 20.54 6.33 6.21
CA TRP A 97 21.84 6.05 5.61
C TRP A 97 22.79 7.23 5.80
N PRO A 98 24.12 6.99 5.71
CA PRO A 98 25.08 8.09 5.77
C PRO A 98 24.80 9.14 4.69
N GLY A 99 24.75 10.41 5.11
CA GLY A 99 24.45 11.54 4.22
C GLY A 99 22.98 11.93 4.16
N GLU A 100 22.07 11.14 4.74
CA GLU A 100 20.67 11.47 4.86
C GLU A 100 20.37 12.20 6.17
N ASN A 101 19.32 13.02 6.16
CA ASN A 101 18.83 13.63 7.39
C ASN A 101 18.23 12.56 8.31
N PRO A 102 18.53 12.60 9.63
CA PRO A 102 17.91 11.66 10.58
C PRO A 102 16.38 11.73 10.51
N ALA A 103 15.73 10.56 10.53
CA ALA A 103 14.29 10.49 10.64
C ALA A 103 13.87 11.12 11.98
N GLY A 104 12.83 11.96 11.95
CA GLY A 104 12.27 12.56 13.16
C GLY A 104 11.65 11.50 14.09
N PRO A 105 11.25 11.89 15.31
CA PRO A 105 10.57 10.99 16.23
C PRO A 105 9.28 10.48 15.57
N VAL A 106 9.03 9.17 15.71
CA VAL A 106 7.86 8.51 15.17
C VAL A 106 6.82 8.38 16.29
N GLU A 107 5.66 8.99 16.09
CA GLU A 107 4.57 8.97 17.05
C GLU A 107 3.39 8.16 16.53
N ASP A 108 2.63 7.57 17.47
CA ASP A 108 1.39 6.89 17.13
C ASP A 108 0.31 7.91 16.76
N THR A 109 -0.43 7.62 15.71
CA THR A 109 -1.62 8.37 15.31
C THR A 109 -2.85 7.55 15.69
N ILE A 110 -3.71 8.11 16.55
CA ILE A 110 -4.97 7.47 16.93
C ILE A 110 -6.00 7.71 15.83
N ILE A 111 -6.63 6.63 15.35
CA ILE A 111 -7.57 6.66 14.24
C ILE A 111 -8.88 6.00 14.68
N ALA A 112 -9.93 6.81 14.83
CA ALA A 112 -11.23 6.35 15.26
C ALA A 112 -12.14 5.89 14.10
N HIS A 113 -11.94 6.47 12.90
CA HIS A 113 -12.77 6.22 11.71
C HIS A 113 -11.90 5.80 10.52
N ARG A 114 -11.79 4.50 10.33
CA ARG A 114 -10.92 3.90 9.30
C ARG A 114 -11.21 4.40 7.89
N ASP A 115 -12.48 4.43 7.49
CA ASP A 115 -12.83 4.77 6.10
C ASP A 115 -12.58 6.25 5.79
N GLN A 116 -12.83 7.12 6.75
CA GLN A 116 -12.48 8.55 6.61
C GLN A 116 -10.97 8.74 6.51
N ASP A 117 -10.22 8.03 7.33
CA ASP A 117 -8.75 8.05 7.28
C ASP A 117 -8.22 7.57 5.95
N PHE A 118 -8.79 6.49 5.41
CA PHE A 118 -8.40 5.97 4.10
C PHE A 118 -8.58 7.01 3.00
N VAL A 119 -9.75 7.61 2.91
CA VAL A 119 -10.04 8.63 1.89
C VAL A 119 -9.10 9.82 2.03
N GLN A 120 -8.94 10.34 3.23
CA GLN A 120 -8.08 11.51 3.46
C GLN A 120 -6.62 11.20 3.14
N PHE A 121 -6.13 10.05 3.56
CA PHE A 121 -4.76 9.64 3.28
C PHE A 121 -4.49 9.52 1.78
N VAL A 122 -5.41 8.91 1.03
CA VAL A 122 -5.26 8.75 -0.42
C VAL A 122 -5.25 10.11 -1.12
N LEU A 123 -6.15 11.03 -0.73
CA LEU A 123 -6.20 12.37 -1.31
C LEU A 123 -4.93 13.16 -1.02
N ASP A 124 -4.43 13.10 0.21
CA ASP A 124 -3.21 13.80 0.63
C ASP A 124 -1.98 13.24 -0.10
N ASP A 125 -1.87 11.93 -0.24
CA ASP A 125 -0.76 11.29 -0.93
C ASP A 125 -0.74 11.63 -2.42
N VAL A 126 -1.88 11.61 -3.08
CA VAL A 126 -1.98 12.00 -4.50
C VAL A 126 -1.63 13.48 -4.69
N ALA A 127 -2.10 14.36 -3.81
CA ALA A 127 -1.77 15.78 -3.85
C ALA A 127 -0.26 16.02 -3.66
N ALA A 128 0.35 15.32 -2.71
CA ALA A 128 1.80 15.40 -2.45
C ALA A 128 2.63 14.93 -3.65
N ARG A 129 2.21 13.86 -4.31
CA ARG A 129 2.87 13.37 -5.53
C ARG A 129 2.78 14.35 -6.69
N ARG A 130 1.61 14.95 -6.89
CA ARG A 130 1.43 15.99 -7.92
C ARG A 130 2.31 17.19 -7.65
N GLN A 131 2.38 17.64 -6.41
CA GLN A 131 3.23 18.76 -6.02
C GLN A 131 4.71 18.45 -6.28
N ALA A 132 5.18 17.25 -5.92
CA ALA A 132 6.55 16.81 -6.18
C ALA A 132 6.86 16.75 -7.68
N GLU A 133 5.91 16.30 -8.50
CA GLU A 133 6.05 16.27 -9.95
C GLU A 133 6.10 17.69 -10.54
N ASP A 134 5.21 18.56 -10.11
CA ASP A 134 5.18 19.96 -10.53
C ASP A 134 6.49 20.67 -10.16
N ASP A 135 6.99 20.46 -8.94
CA ASP A 135 8.25 21.03 -8.48
C ASP A 135 9.44 20.50 -9.30
N PHE A 136 9.43 19.22 -9.64
CA PHE A 136 10.45 18.63 -10.50
C PHE A 136 10.46 19.27 -11.89
N TYR A 137 9.31 19.40 -12.55
CA TYR A 137 9.22 20.03 -13.86
C TYR A 137 9.52 21.54 -13.83
N ALA A 138 9.15 22.22 -12.76
CA ALA A 138 9.51 23.64 -12.58
C ALA A 138 11.02 23.85 -12.41
N GLY A 139 11.74 22.85 -11.89
CA GLY A 139 13.20 22.88 -11.76
C GLY A 139 13.97 22.47 -13.01
N LEU A 140 13.30 21.99 -14.07
CA LEU A 140 13.96 21.59 -15.31
C LEU A 140 14.33 22.81 -16.16
N ASP A 141 15.55 22.84 -16.68
CA ASP A 141 15.96 23.79 -17.70
C ASP A 141 15.30 23.43 -19.05
N PRO A 142 14.48 24.31 -19.64
CA PRO A 142 13.80 24.01 -20.90
C PRO A 142 14.74 23.80 -22.10
N ASN A 143 15.98 24.20 -21.98
CA ASN A 143 16.97 24.09 -23.08
C ASN A 143 17.87 22.87 -22.96
N THR A 144 18.22 22.45 -21.74
CA THR A 144 19.14 21.33 -21.51
C THR A 144 18.49 20.09 -20.95
N GLY A 145 17.29 20.23 -20.35
CA GLY A 145 16.61 19.14 -19.65
C GLY A 145 17.27 18.75 -18.33
N GLU A 146 18.22 19.56 -17.85
CA GLU A 146 18.90 19.33 -16.57
C GLU A 146 18.07 19.89 -15.40
N VAL A 147 18.18 19.23 -14.25
CA VAL A 147 17.53 19.68 -13.01
C VAL A 147 18.44 20.68 -12.31
N SER A 148 17.89 21.84 -12.01
CA SER A 148 18.58 22.91 -11.28
C SER A 148 18.63 22.64 -9.77
#